data_cb4c2da81f464eb38cbe7f5dcc16afb4
#
_entry.id   cb4c2da81f464eb38cbe7f5dcc16afb4
#
_cell.length_a   1.000
_cell.length_b   1.000
_cell.length_c   1.000
_cell.angle_alpha   90.00
_cell.angle_beta   90.00
_cell.angle_gamma   90.00
#
_symmetry.space_group_name_H-M   'P 1'
#
loop_
_entity.id
_entity.type
_entity.pdbx_description
1 polymer ?
#
loop_
_entity_poly.entity_id
_entity_poly.type
_entity_poly.pdbx_seq_one_letter_code
_entity_poly.pdbx_strand_id
1 'polypeptide(L)'
;GWISIFDRSQYEDIVMPRIYKTYPEEVWQARYDEINRFESQLVADGCSIIKIFLVVSKEEQKEHFLGRLEDPTKYWKFDPSDLEARARWNDYMAAWQDVFARTSTEQAPWYLVPADNRWYSRAVVSELLRNVLKNMNMIWPPLEVDADEMRRQLETL
;
A
#
# COMPACT_ATOMS: atom_id res chain seq x y z
N GLY A 1 -18.76 5.01 -3.16
CA GLY A 1 -17.54 4.36 -2.74
C GLY A 1 -16.32 5.24 -2.95
N TRP A 2 -15.32 5.02 -2.13
CA TRP A 2 -14.06 5.75 -2.19
C TRP A 2 -12.91 4.77 -2.33
N ILE A 3 -11.85 5.15 -3.04
CA ILE A 3 -10.58 4.42 -3.09
C ILE A 3 -9.53 5.32 -2.47
N SER A 4 -8.84 4.83 -1.44
CA SER A 4 -7.71 5.50 -0.82
C SER A 4 -6.43 4.70 -1.10
N ILE A 5 -5.37 5.39 -1.50
CA ILE A 5 -4.06 4.79 -1.75
C ILE A 5 -3.08 5.41 -0.77
N PHE A 6 -2.41 4.55 -0.02
CA PHE A 6 -1.37 4.95 0.92
C PHE A 6 0.00 4.60 0.31
N ASP A 7 0.79 5.63 0.02
CA ASP A 7 2.22 5.48 -0.23
C ASP A 7 2.93 5.79 1.09
N ARG A 8 3.43 4.76 1.73
CA ARG A 8 3.71 4.63 3.15
C ARG A 8 2.43 4.51 3.99
N SER A 9 2.48 3.65 4.97
CA SER A 9 1.30 3.31 5.76
C SER A 9 1.65 3.26 7.25
N GLN A 10 0.64 3.03 8.09
CA GLN A 10 0.75 2.85 9.53
C GLN A 10 1.81 1.81 9.97
N TYR A 11 2.24 0.94 9.07
CA TYR A 11 3.29 -0.06 9.37
C TYR A 11 4.67 0.55 9.56
N GLU A 12 4.91 1.76 9.05
CA GLU A 12 6.15 2.49 9.35
C GLU A 12 6.29 2.83 10.84
N ASP A 13 5.18 2.96 11.55
CA ASP A 13 5.16 3.15 13.01
C ASP A 13 5.63 1.91 13.82
N ILE A 14 5.81 0.79 13.16
CA ILE A 14 6.46 -0.41 13.71
C ILE A 14 7.91 -0.47 13.25
N VAL A 15 8.12 -0.37 11.93
CA VAL A 15 9.43 -0.61 11.30
C VAL A 15 10.44 0.45 11.70
N MET A 16 10.08 1.73 11.59
CA MET A 16 10.99 2.83 11.90
C MET A 16 11.40 2.87 13.37
N PRO A 17 10.50 2.82 14.36
CA PRO A 17 10.88 2.79 15.77
C PRO A 17 11.74 1.58 16.14
N ARG A 18 11.49 0.42 15.55
CA ARG A 18 12.29 -0.78 15.78
C ARG A 18 13.73 -0.60 15.31
N ILE A 19 13.94 -0.01 14.12
CA ILE A 19 15.26 0.15 13.51
C ILE A 19 16.05 1.29 14.14
N TYR A 20 15.39 2.42 14.38
CA TYR A 20 16.04 3.64 14.89
C TYR A 20 15.92 3.80 16.41
N LYS A 21 15.23 2.88 17.08
CA LYS A 21 15.03 2.88 18.55
C LYS A 21 14.44 4.19 19.08
N THR A 22 13.51 4.77 18.31
CA THR A 22 12.87 6.05 18.66
C THR A 22 11.82 5.91 19.75
N TYR A 23 11.30 4.70 19.98
CA TYR A 23 10.36 4.35 21.03
C TYR A 23 10.79 3.06 21.75
N PRO A 24 10.39 2.86 23.02
CA PRO A 24 10.56 1.59 23.72
C PRO A 24 9.93 0.41 22.93
N GLU A 25 10.51 -0.77 23.14
CA GLU A 25 10.09 -1.97 22.38
C GLU A 25 8.61 -2.31 22.61
N GLU A 26 8.14 -2.24 23.83
CA GLU A 26 6.75 -2.49 24.19
C GLU A 26 5.75 -1.59 23.42
N VAL A 27 6.17 -0.37 23.07
CA VAL A 27 5.31 0.59 22.34
C VAL A 27 5.10 0.12 20.90
N TRP A 28 6.18 -0.16 20.15
CA TRP A 28 6.01 -0.61 18.77
C TRP A 28 5.53 -2.07 18.66
N GLN A 29 5.79 -2.90 19.68
CA GLN A 29 5.22 -4.26 19.75
C GLN A 29 3.69 -4.25 19.89
N ALA A 30 3.13 -3.35 20.69
CA ALA A 30 1.68 -3.24 20.84
C ALA A 30 0.96 -2.84 19.52
N ARG A 31 1.64 -2.12 18.64
CA ARG A 31 1.07 -1.64 17.37
C ARG A 31 0.67 -2.75 16.40
N TYR A 32 1.28 -3.93 16.47
CA TYR A 32 0.82 -5.07 15.65
C TYR A 32 -0.65 -5.41 15.92
N ASP A 33 -1.02 -5.49 17.19
CA ASP A 33 -2.39 -5.82 17.59
C ASP A 33 -3.35 -4.65 17.34
N GLU A 34 -2.88 -3.42 17.52
CA GLU A 34 -3.65 -2.21 17.23
C GLU A 34 -4.00 -2.11 15.75
N ILE A 35 -3.02 -2.33 14.86
CA ILE A 35 -3.22 -2.29 13.41
C ILE A 35 -4.16 -3.43 12.98
N ASN A 36 -3.94 -4.65 13.46
CA ASN A 36 -4.81 -5.78 13.12
C ASN A 36 -6.27 -5.52 13.55
N ARG A 37 -6.47 -4.94 14.74
CA ARG A 37 -7.82 -4.58 15.22
C ARG A 37 -8.43 -3.49 14.36
N PHE A 38 -7.67 -2.47 14.01
CA PHE A 38 -8.13 -1.38 13.14
C PHE A 38 -8.52 -1.89 11.75
N GLU A 39 -7.67 -2.72 11.12
CA GLU A 39 -7.98 -3.32 9.83
C GLU A 39 -9.21 -4.22 9.88
N SER A 40 -9.35 -5.03 10.93
CA SER A 40 -10.53 -5.86 11.14
C SER A 40 -11.82 -5.03 11.26
N GLN A 41 -11.75 -3.87 11.92
CA GLN A 41 -12.89 -2.96 12.02
C GLN A 41 -13.25 -2.37 10.65
N LEU A 42 -12.27 -1.92 9.88
CA LEU A 42 -12.51 -1.41 8.52
C LEU A 42 -13.16 -2.47 7.63
N VAL A 43 -12.71 -3.72 7.72
CA VAL A 43 -13.30 -4.82 6.94
C VAL A 43 -14.75 -5.09 7.41
N ALA A 44 -15.02 -5.06 8.71
CA ALA A 44 -16.37 -5.21 9.25
C ALA A 44 -17.29 -4.07 8.78
N ASP A 45 -16.75 -2.87 8.57
CA ASP A 45 -17.47 -1.71 8.05
C ASP A 45 -17.61 -1.73 6.50
N GLY A 46 -17.21 -2.84 5.85
CA GLY A 46 -17.37 -3.06 4.40
C GLY A 46 -16.21 -2.57 3.55
N CYS A 47 -15.07 -2.22 4.14
CA CYS A 47 -13.87 -1.87 3.38
C CYS A 47 -13.14 -3.11 2.87
N SER A 48 -12.64 -3.07 1.65
CA SER A 48 -11.67 -4.06 1.14
C SER A 48 -10.27 -3.50 1.28
N ILE A 49 -9.41 -4.22 1.97
CA ILE A 49 -8.01 -3.81 2.22
C ILE A 49 -7.08 -4.65 1.35
N ILE A 50 -6.21 -4.00 0.61
CA ILE A 50 -5.16 -4.63 -0.19
C ILE A 50 -3.82 -4.10 0.30
N LYS A 51 -2.98 -4.99 0.83
CA LYS A 51 -1.64 -4.65 1.31
C LYS A 51 -0.60 -5.18 0.32
N ILE A 52 0.16 -4.28 -0.26
CA ILE A 52 1.16 -4.61 -1.28
C ILE A 52 2.53 -4.18 -0.79
N PHE A 53 3.48 -5.10 -0.81
CA PHE A 53 4.88 -4.81 -0.59
C PHE A 53 5.65 -5.05 -1.90
N LEU A 54 6.25 -4.01 -2.44
CA LEU A 54 7.06 -4.08 -3.64
C LEU A 54 8.47 -4.55 -3.26
N VAL A 55 8.78 -5.79 -3.61
CA VAL A 55 10.07 -6.42 -3.31
C VAL A 55 11.08 -5.98 -4.36
N VAL A 56 11.94 -5.04 -3.99
CA VAL A 56 13.09 -4.61 -4.81
C VAL A 56 14.35 -5.27 -4.27
N SER A 57 15.20 -5.82 -5.14
CA SER A 57 16.49 -6.35 -4.73
C SER A 57 17.45 -5.25 -4.26
N LYS A 58 18.43 -5.63 -3.45
CA LYS A 58 19.44 -4.67 -2.98
C LYS A 58 20.28 -4.14 -4.15
N GLU A 59 20.47 -4.93 -5.17
CA GLU A 59 21.15 -4.59 -6.41
C GLU A 59 20.36 -3.56 -7.20
N GLU A 60 19.09 -3.80 -7.46
CA GLU A 60 18.22 -2.87 -8.20
C GLU A 60 18.06 -1.54 -7.44
N GLN A 61 17.97 -1.58 -6.10
CA GLN A 61 17.96 -0.35 -5.30
C GLN A 61 19.23 0.49 -5.53
N LYS A 62 20.40 -0.17 -5.62
CA LYS A 62 21.66 0.52 -5.91
C LYS A 62 21.63 1.20 -7.27
N GLU A 63 21.17 0.48 -8.30
CA GLU A 63 21.05 1.05 -9.65
C GLU A 63 20.09 2.24 -9.68
N HIS A 64 19.01 2.19 -8.92
CA HIS A 64 18.09 3.32 -8.75
C HIS A 64 18.79 4.55 -8.13
N PHE A 65 19.63 4.35 -7.11
CA PHE A 65 20.37 5.46 -6.48
C PHE A 65 21.43 6.04 -7.43
N LEU A 66 22.17 5.18 -8.11
CA LEU A 66 23.15 5.62 -9.12
C LEU A 66 22.46 6.42 -10.24
N GLY A 67 21.35 5.92 -10.77
CA GLY A 67 20.60 6.63 -11.81
C GLY A 67 19.98 7.95 -11.35
N ARG A 68 19.78 8.17 -10.02
CA ARG A 68 19.42 9.51 -9.50
C ARG A 68 20.61 10.45 -9.49
N LEU A 69 21.82 9.96 -9.20
CA LEU A 69 23.04 10.75 -9.13
C LEU A 69 23.64 11.06 -10.52
N GLU A 70 23.29 10.28 -11.54
CA GLU A 70 23.73 10.48 -12.92
C GLU A 70 22.84 11.48 -13.69
N ASP A 71 21.61 11.71 -13.24
CA ASP A 71 20.63 12.56 -13.91
C ASP A 71 20.35 13.83 -13.09
N PRO A 72 20.83 15.01 -13.54
CA PRO A 72 20.62 16.28 -12.84
C PRO A 72 19.15 16.59 -12.54
N THR A 73 18.23 16.12 -13.37
CA THR A 73 16.78 16.32 -13.17
C THR A 73 16.22 15.47 -12.03
N LYS A 74 17.02 14.56 -11.49
CA LYS A 74 16.63 13.63 -10.42
C LYS A 74 17.41 13.85 -9.12
N TYR A 75 18.36 14.78 -9.06
CA TYR A 75 19.17 15.05 -7.84
C TYR A 75 18.29 15.32 -6.62
N TRP A 76 17.19 16.03 -6.78
CA TRP A 76 16.25 16.35 -5.73
C TRP A 76 15.57 15.12 -5.07
N LYS A 77 15.68 13.94 -5.70
CA LYS A 77 15.14 12.66 -5.18
C LYS A 77 16.15 11.89 -4.33
N PHE A 78 17.41 12.34 -4.29
CA PHE A 78 18.45 11.66 -3.55
C PHE A 78 18.64 12.34 -2.19
N ASP A 79 18.53 11.55 -1.12
CA ASP A 79 18.80 12.00 0.24
C ASP A 79 19.96 11.18 0.83
N PRO A 80 20.95 11.80 1.50
CA PRO A 80 22.03 11.07 2.17
C PRO A 80 21.55 10.02 3.17
N SER A 81 20.38 10.21 3.79
CA SER A 81 19.74 9.23 4.68
C SER A 81 19.36 7.92 3.98
N ASP A 82 19.19 7.93 2.66
CA ASP A 82 18.98 6.73 1.85
C ASP A 82 20.16 5.73 2.00
N LEU A 83 21.39 6.25 2.16
CA LEU A 83 22.58 5.41 2.36
C LEU A 83 22.59 4.77 3.75
N GLU A 84 22.14 5.49 4.78
CA GLU A 84 22.00 4.95 6.12
C GLU A 84 20.94 3.83 6.17
N ALA A 85 19.81 4.07 5.55
CA ALA A 85 18.75 3.07 5.44
C ALA A 85 19.26 1.83 4.67
N ARG A 86 20.00 2.00 3.57
CA ARG A 86 20.60 0.91 2.83
C ARG A 86 21.62 0.13 3.65
N ALA A 87 22.42 0.78 4.49
CA ALA A 87 23.37 0.11 5.38
C ALA A 87 22.66 -0.82 6.38
N ARG A 88 21.41 -0.49 6.75
CA ARG A 88 20.56 -1.29 7.64
C ARG A 88 19.63 -2.27 6.91
N TRP A 89 19.95 -2.63 5.67
CA TRP A 89 19.09 -3.47 4.83
C TRP A 89 18.56 -4.72 5.55
N ASN A 90 19.42 -5.44 6.24
CA ASN A 90 19.04 -6.67 6.93
C ASN A 90 18.08 -6.42 8.10
N ASP A 91 18.24 -5.30 8.80
CA ASP A 91 17.35 -4.90 9.89
C ASP A 91 15.96 -4.57 9.35
N TYR A 92 15.89 -3.87 8.20
CA TYR A 92 14.65 -3.61 7.50
C TYR A 92 13.97 -4.90 7.04
N MET A 93 14.72 -5.83 6.43
CA MET A 93 14.16 -7.11 5.99
C MET A 93 13.62 -7.94 7.15
N ALA A 94 14.34 -8.00 8.27
CA ALA A 94 13.88 -8.69 9.48
C ALA A 94 12.62 -8.02 10.08
N ALA A 95 12.57 -6.69 10.10
CA ALA A 95 11.40 -5.98 10.59
C ALA A 95 10.17 -6.23 9.71
N TRP A 96 10.30 -6.16 8.38
CA TRP A 96 9.23 -6.45 7.45
C TRP A 96 8.78 -7.91 7.49
N GLN A 97 9.71 -8.86 7.65
CA GLN A 97 9.36 -10.27 7.82
C GLN A 97 8.41 -10.48 9.01
N ASP A 98 8.69 -9.83 10.15
CA ASP A 98 7.82 -9.91 11.32
C ASP A 98 6.48 -9.20 11.09
N VAL A 99 6.47 -8.07 10.36
CA VAL A 99 5.24 -7.41 9.95
C VAL A 99 4.37 -8.36 9.13
N PHE A 100 4.92 -9.03 8.12
CA PHE A 100 4.15 -9.97 7.30
C PHE A 100 3.63 -11.15 8.12
N ALA A 101 4.48 -11.74 8.97
CA ALA A 101 4.11 -12.88 9.80
C ALA A 101 2.99 -12.56 10.80
N ARG A 102 2.97 -11.34 11.34
CA ARG A 102 2.05 -10.95 12.41
C ARG A 102 0.81 -10.20 11.94
N THR A 103 0.82 -9.67 10.72
CA THR A 103 -0.27 -8.82 10.24
C THR A 103 -0.87 -9.28 8.89
N SER A 104 -0.40 -10.37 8.29
CA SER A 104 -1.05 -10.96 7.14
C SER A 104 -2.22 -11.81 7.61
N THR A 105 -3.41 -11.23 7.61
CA THR A 105 -4.65 -11.91 8.01
C THR A 105 -5.41 -12.44 6.79
N GLU A 106 -6.34 -13.36 6.99
CA GLU A 106 -7.20 -13.86 5.91
C GLU A 106 -8.02 -12.73 5.26
N GLN A 107 -8.48 -11.76 6.05
CA GLN A 107 -9.30 -10.65 5.61
C GLN A 107 -8.50 -9.51 4.96
N ALA A 108 -7.23 -9.36 5.33
CA ALA A 108 -6.32 -8.35 4.83
C ALA A 108 -4.91 -8.93 4.65
N PRO A 109 -4.69 -9.78 3.62
CA PRO A 109 -3.41 -10.41 3.37
C PRO A 109 -2.38 -9.44 2.77
N TRP A 110 -1.09 -9.71 3.03
CA TRP A 110 0.01 -9.08 2.33
C TRP A 110 0.32 -9.79 1.00
N TYR A 111 0.49 -8.99 -0.05
CA TYR A 111 0.95 -9.42 -1.35
C TYR A 111 2.39 -8.94 -1.58
N LEU A 112 3.32 -9.88 -1.66
CA LEU A 112 4.72 -9.59 -1.97
C LEU A 112 4.91 -9.63 -3.48
N VAL A 113 5.13 -8.48 -4.09
CA VAL A 113 5.21 -8.34 -5.55
C VAL A 113 6.64 -8.02 -5.96
N PRO A 114 7.33 -8.90 -6.73
CA PRO A 114 8.65 -8.60 -7.29
C PRO A 114 8.61 -7.31 -8.11
N ALA A 115 9.52 -6.37 -7.84
CA ALA A 115 9.47 -5.02 -8.40
C ALA A 115 10.76 -4.56 -9.08
N ASP A 116 11.76 -5.41 -9.22
CA ASP A 116 12.94 -5.13 -10.04
C ASP A 116 12.55 -4.86 -11.50
N ASN A 117 11.53 -5.54 -11.98
CA ASN A 117 10.93 -5.26 -13.28
C ASN A 117 9.62 -4.47 -13.13
N ARG A 118 9.65 -3.18 -13.48
CA ARG A 118 8.53 -2.25 -13.29
C ARG A 118 7.27 -2.63 -14.07
N TRP A 119 7.40 -3.13 -15.29
CA TRP A 119 6.21 -3.50 -16.07
C TRP A 119 5.53 -4.72 -15.45
N TYR A 120 6.30 -5.68 -14.96
CA TYR A 120 5.78 -6.87 -14.29
C TYR A 120 5.03 -6.51 -13.00
N SER A 121 5.66 -5.73 -12.12
CA SER A 121 5.00 -5.32 -10.87
C SER A 121 3.71 -4.54 -11.13
N ARG A 122 3.71 -3.65 -12.12
CA ARG A 122 2.51 -2.90 -12.52
C ARG A 122 1.41 -3.82 -13.05
N ALA A 123 1.75 -4.82 -13.86
CA ALA A 123 0.79 -5.79 -14.38
C ALA A 123 0.16 -6.61 -13.24
N VAL A 124 1.00 -7.12 -12.31
CA VAL A 124 0.52 -7.89 -11.14
C VAL A 124 -0.38 -7.04 -10.26
N VAL A 125 0.02 -5.82 -9.90
CA VAL A 125 -0.79 -4.92 -9.08
C VAL A 125 -2.11 -4.57 -9.77
N SER A 126 -2.09 -4.27 -11.07
CA SER A 126 -3.30 -3.96 -11.84
C SER A 126 -4.26 -5.14 -11.88
N GLU A 127 -3.75 -6.35 -12.06
CA GLU A 127 -4.58 -7.57 -12.08
C GLU A 127 -5.17 -7.86 -10.69
N LEU A 128 -4.40 -7.66 -9.62
CA LEU A 128 -4.87 -7.79 -8.25
C LEU A 128 -6.02 -6.81 -7.97
N LEU A 129 -5.84 -5.53 -8.29
CA LEU A 129 -6.87 -4.51 -8.13
C LEU A 129 -8.12 -4.84 -8.95
N ARG A 130 -7.94 -5.24 -10.23
CA ARG A 130 -9.05 -5.64 -11.10
C ARG A 130 -9.87 -6.78 -10.50
N ASN A 131 -9.21 -7.79 -9.94
CA ASN A 131 -9.88 -8.93 -9.34
C ASN A 131 -10.64 -8.55 -8.08
N VAL A 132 -10.07 -7.72 -7.20
CA VAL A 132 -10.77 -7.23 -6.02
C VAL A 132 -12.00 -6.42 -6.41
N LEU A 133 -11.87 -5.44 -7.31
CA LEU A 133 -12.99 -4.63 -7.77
C LEU A 133 -14.08 -5.46 -8.43
N LYS A 134 -13.71 -6.47 -9.23
CA LYS A 134 -14.67 -7.39 -9.85
C LYS A 134 -15.45 -8.19 -8.80
N ASN A 135 -14.77 -8.67 -7.75
CA ASN A 135 -15.39 -9.47 -6.70
C ASN A 135 -16.30 -8.65 -5.78
N MET A 136 -16.17 -7.33 -5.76
CA MET A 136 -17.08 -6.44 -5.02
C MET A 136 -18.50 -6.42 -5.60
N ASN A 137 -18.72 -6.96 -6.80
CA ASN A 137 -20.02 -7.01 -7.46
C ASN A 137 -20.75 -5.66 -7.46
N MET A 138 -20.01 -4.59 -7.71
CA MET A 138 -20.56 -3.24 -7.72
C MET A 138 -21.69 -3.10 -8.76
N ILE A 139 -22.78 -2.47 -8.32
CA ILE A 139 -23.92 -2.14 -9.20
C ILE A 139 -23.99 -0.63 -9.39
N TRP A 140 -24.51 -0.20 -10.50
CA TRP A 140 -24.82 1.22 -10.70
C TRP A 140 -25.87 1.68 -9.69
N PRO A 141 -25.72 2.87 -9.07
CA PRO A 141 -26.76 3.40 -8.20
C PRO A 141 -28.07 3.54 -8.98
N PRO A 142 -29.20 3.24 -8.36
CA PRO A 142 -30.49 3.42 -9.01
C PRO A 142 -30.73 4.92 -9.29
N LEU A 143 -31.49 5.21 -10.34
CA LEU A 143 -31.95 6.56 -10.58
C LEU A 143 -32.99 6.92 -9.52
N GLU A 144 -32.79 8.03 -8.82
CA GLU A 144 -33.65 8.46 -7.70
C GLU A 144 -34.90 9.23 -8.18
N VAL A 145 -35.03 9.45 -9.49
CA VAL A 145 -36.15 10.17 -10.12
C VAL A 145 -36.83 9.30 -11.16
N ASP A 146 -38.11 9.59 -11.47
CA ASP A 146 -38.83 8.92 -12.53
C ASP A 146 -38.22 9.32 -13.90
N ALA A 147 -37.56 8.35 -14.55
CA ALA A 147 -36.88 8.58 -15.82
C ALA A 147 -37.87 9.01 -16.94
N ASP A 148 -39.09 8.48 -16.94
CA ASP A 148 -40.06 8.77 -17.97
C ASP A 148 -40.68 10.14 -17.77
N GLU A 149 -40.87 10.56 -16.54
CA GLU A 149 -41.27 11.93 -16.21
C GLU A 149 -40.19 12.93 -16.61
N MET A 150 -38.93 12.67 -16.31
CA MET A 150 -37.82 13.54 -16.71
C MET A 150 -37.69 13.63 -18.24
N ARG A 151 -37.89 12.53 -18.97
CA ARG A 151 -37.90 12.56 -20.45
C ARG A 151 -39.04 13.47 -20.99
N ARG A 152 -40.25 13.31 -20.46
CA ARG A 152 -41.39 14.16 -20.87
C ARG A 152 -41.11 15.63 -20.64
N GLN A 153 -40.55 15.97 -19.48
CA GLN A 153 -40.19 17.36 -19.19
C GLN A 153 -39.14 17.90 -20.15
N LEU A 154 -38.09 17.09 -20.47
CA LEU A 154 -37.07 17.49 -21.43
C LEU A 154 -37.59 17.71 -22.85
N GLU A 155 -38.61 16.96 -23.28
CA GLU A 155 -39.25 17.12 -24.60
C GLU A 155 -40.10 18.39 -24.69
N THR A 156 -40.49 18.98 -23.55
CA THR A 156 -41.32 20.20 -23.47
C THR A 156 -40.53 21.50 -23.25
N LEU A 157 -39.22 21.39 -22.95
CA LEU A 157 -38.29 22.52 -22.78
C LEU A 157 -37.61 22.89 -24.08
#